data_9df01636c3f09fcffc8d5397f7d5ec3b
#
_entry.id   9df01636c3f09fcffc8d5397f7d5ec3b
#
_cell.length_a   1.000
_cell.length_b   1.000
_cell.length_c   1.000
_cell.angle_alpha   90.00
_cell.angle_beta   90.00
_cell.angle_gamma   90.00
#
_symmetry.space_group_name_H-M   'P 1'
#
loop_
_entity.id
_entity.type
_entity.pdbx_description
1 polymer ?
#
loop_
_entity_poly.entity_id
_entity_poly.type
_entity_poly.pdbx_seq_one_letter_code
_entity_poly.pdbx_strand_id
1 'polypeptide(L)'
;WWNKIPFKYVVLVSACTPLLEVETIDGFFQHYLQTDSDGLFAVMEKMNYFWDGDGNLLTPLRNAAMNTKNVQITKEAAHCLYASRLSSIGDGVWMGDFSKKGEIELYSVPEEECYDVDYEWQFPLVEAVYKQKNNIDV
;
A
#
# COMPACT_ATOMS: atom_id res chain seq x y z
N TRP A 1 -13.88 14.31 -17.85
CA TRP A 1 -12.59 14.99 -17.65
C TRP A 1 -11.43 14.05 -17.94
N TRP A 2 -11.44 12.84 -17.40
CA TRP A 2 -10.38 11.82 -17.57
C TRP A 2 -10.14 11.44 -19.04
N ASN A 3 -11.20 11.35 -19.85
CA ASN A 3 -11.12 11.02 -21.29
C ASN A 3 -10.38 12.07 -22.14
N LYS A 4 -10.00 13.22 -21.56
CA LYS A 4 -9.25 14.28 -22.24
C LYS A 4 -7.75 14.23 -21.93
N ILE A 5 -7.33 13.35 -21.01
CA ILE A 5 -5.95 13.20 -20.62
C ILE A 5 -5.30 12.18 -21.56
N PRO A 6 -4.18 12.54 -22.26
CA PRO A 6 -3.57 11.66 -23.27
C PRO A 6 -2.65 10.59 -22.65
N PHE A 7 -2.97 10.09 -21.47
CA PHE A 7 -2.21 9.03 -20.80
C PHE A 7 -3.09 7.79 -20.58
N LYS A 8 -2.44 6.62 -20.52
CA LYS A 8 -3.11 5.34 -20.30
C LYS A 8 -3.34 5.06 -18.82
N TYR A 9 -2.41 5.49 -17.98
CA TYR A 9 -2.38 5.20 -16.56
C TYR A 9 -2.33 6.45 -15.70
N VAL A 10 -2.76 6.31 -14.47
CA VAL A 10 -2.58 7.30 -13.42
C VAL A 10 -2.01 6.59 -12.18
N VAL A 11 -1.08 7.24 -11.52
CA VAL A 11 -0.59 6.84 -10.20
C VAL A 11 -0.81 7.98 -9.23
N LEU A 12 -1.37 7.64 -8.08
CA LEU A 12 -1.50 8.55 -6.94
C LEU A 12 -0.42 8.19 -5.91
N VAL A 13 0.34 9.19 -5.51
CA VAL A 13 1.32 9.11 -4.44
C VAL A 13 0.77 9.92 -3.27
N SER A 14 0.67 9.31 -2.09
CA SER A 14 0.21 10.02 -0.89
C SER A 14 1.25 11.05 -0.43
N ALA A 15 0.81 12.27 -0.17
CA ALA A 15 1.64 13.31 0.41
C ALA A 15 1.82 13.14 1.94
N CYS A 16 1.04 12.27 2.57
CA CYS A 16 1.07 12.05 4.01
C CYS A 16 2.07 10.95 4.43
N THR A 17 2.79 10.33 3.47
CA THR A 17 3.80 9.29 3.71
C THR A 17 5.21 9.82 3.42
N PRO A 18 5.79 10.67 4.27
CA PRO A 18 7.04 11.40 3.96
C PRO A 18 8.30 10.53 4.02
N LEU A 19 8.20 9.27 4.45
CA LEU A 19 9.32 8.32 4.47
C LEU A 19 9.36 7.44 3.22
N LEU A 20 8.38 7.60 2.30
CA LEU A 20 8.32 6.85 1.05
C LEU A 20 9.51 7.22 0.15
N GLU A 21 10.24 6.21 -0.30
CA GLU A 21 11.48 6.39 -1.08
C GLU A 21 11.21 6.35 -2.58
N VAL A 22 12.06 7.05 -3.34
CA VAL A 22 11.95 7.15 -4.80
C VAL A 22 12.09 5.77 -5.44
N GLU A 23 12.98 4.93 -4.90
CA GLU A 23 13.22 3.57 -5.38
C GLU A 23 11.98 2.68 -5.25
N THR A 24 11.22 2.85 -4.16
CA THR A 24 9.95 2.15 -3.95
C THR A 24 8.89 2.62 -4.94
N ILE A 25 8.80 3.92 -5.18
CA ILE A 25 7.90 4.50 -6.19
C ILE A 25 8.25 3.98 -7.59
N ASP A 26 9.52 4.00 -7.97
CA ASP A 26 9.98 3.51 -9.26
C ASP A 26 9.73 2.01 -9.44
N GLY A 27 9.97 1.21 -8.39
CA GLY A 27 9.67 -0.22 -8.40
C GLY A 27 8.18 -0.50 -8.60
N PHE A 28 7.31 0.25 -7.93
CA PHE A 28 5.86 0.18 -8.10
C PHE A 28 5.43 0.50 -9.54
N PHE A 29 5.98 1.56 -10.12
CA PHE A 29 5.72 1.93 -11.51
C PHE A 29 6.15 0.86 -12.49
N GLN A 30 7.37 0.34 -12.36
CA GLN A 30 7.89 -0.69 -13.26
C GLN A 30 7.05 -1.97 -13.17
N HIS A 31 6.65 -2.36 -11.97
CA HIS A 31 5.77 -3.50 -11.78
C HIS A 31 4.42 -3.29 -12.48
N TYR A 32 3.81 -2.12 -12.32
CA TYR A 32 2.52 -1.82 -12.96
C TYR A 32 2.59 -1.84 -14.48
N LEU A 33 3.67 -1.32 -15.07
CA LEU A 33 3.88 -1.34 -16.52
C LEU A 33 4.05 -2.77 -17.06
N GLN A 34 4.59 -3.69 -16.26
CA GLN A 34 4.79 -5.09 -16.65
C GLN A 34 3.52 -5.92 -16.55
N THR A 35 2.73 -5.71 -15.50
CA THR A 35 1.51 -6.49 -15.25
C THR A 35 0.32 -6.01 -16.07
N ASP A 36 0.29 -4.73 -16.41
CA ASP A 36 -0.78 -4.07 -17.19
C ASP A 36 -2.19 -4.38 -16.64
N SER A 37 -2.31 -4.53 -15.31
CA SER A 37 -3.54 -4.81 -14.59
C SER A 37 -4.48 -3.59 -14.61
N ASP A 38 -5.75 -3.77 -14.26
CA ASP A 38 -6.72 -2.67 -14.17
C ASP A 38 -6.41 -1.73 -13.02
N GLY A 39 -5.87 -2.27 -11.92
CA GLY A 39 -5.40 -1.49 -10.79
C GLY A 39 -4.21 -2.15 -10.08
N LEU A 40 -3.38 -1.34 -9.44
CA LEU A 40 -2.30 -1.78 -8.55
C LEU A 40 -2.39 -1.04 -7.22
N PHE A 41 -2.30 -1.78 -6.13
CA PHE A 41 -2.42 -1.27 -4.78
C PHE A 41 -1.18 -1.61 -3.95
N ALA A 42 -0.58 -0.60 -3.31
CA ALA A 42 0.52 -0.83 -2.40
C ALA A 42 0.02 -1.44 -1.08
N VAL A 43 0.69 -2.49 -0.62
CA VAL A 43 0.34 -3.21 0.60
C VAL A 43 1.58 -3.46 1.45
N MET A 44 1.37 -3.56 2.76
CA MET A 44 2.37 -4.05 3.72
C MET A 44 2.11 -5.52 4.03
N GLU A 45 3.18 -6.30 4.19
CA GLU A 45 3.07 -7.69 4.62
C GLU A 45 3.08 -7.79 6.14
N LYS A 46 2.06 -8.40 6.71
CA LYS A 46 1.90 -8.56 8.16
C LYS A 46 1.85 -10.02 8.55
N MET A 47 2.61 -10.40 9.55
CA MET A 47 2.48 -11.67 10.27
C MET A 47 1.83 -11.39 11.63
N ASN A 48 0.52 -11.16 11.62
CA ASN A 48 -0.21 -10.78 12.82
C ASN A 48 -1.58 -11.48 12.86
N TYR A 49 -2.23 -11.43 14.01
CA TYR A 49 -3.58 -11.95 14.20
C TYR A 49 -4.58 -10.83 13.92
N PHE A 50 -5.61 -11.14 13.14
CA PHE A 50 -6.72 -10.24 12.84
C PHE A 50 -8.04 -10.93 13.15
N TRP A 51 -8.96 -10.20 13.76
CA TRP A 51 -10.32 -10.64 14.04
C TRP A 51 -11.32 -9.72 13.36
N ASP A 52 -12.49 -10.26 13.01
CA ASP A 52 -13.62 -9.45 12.57
C ASP A 52 -14.31 -8.78 13.79
N GLY A 53 -15.33 -7.94 13.51
CA GLY A 53 -16.09 -7.23 14.54
C GLY A 53 -16.87 -8.15 15.51
N ASP A 54 -17.09 -9.39 15.13
CA ASP A 54 -17.80 -10.41 15.94
C ASP A 54 -16.81 -11.29 16.73
N GLY A 55 -15.49 -11.06 16.58
CA GLY A 55 -14.45 -11.79 17.30
C GLY A 55 -14.01 -13.09 16.63
N ASN A 56 -14.37 -13.34 15.39
CA ASN A 56 -13.88 -14.49 14.65
C ASN A 56 -12.49 -14.22 14.08
N LEU A 57 -11.57 -15.17 14.25
CA LEU A 57 -10.21 -15.05 13.73
C LEU A 57 -10.20 -15.10 12.20
N LEU A 58 -9.72 -14.00 11.57
CA LEU A 58 -9.59 -13.89 10.11
C LEU A 58 -8.27 -14.47 9.59
N THR A 59 -7.22 -14.39 10.42
CA THR A 59 -5.88 -14.83 10.01
C THR A 59 -5.78 -16.35 10.00
N PRO A 60 -5.44 -16.97 8.87
CA PRO A 60 -5.21 -18.41 8.82
C PRO A 60 -3.99 -18.81 9.67
N LEU A 61 -4.15 -19.80 10.51
CA LEU A 61 -3.06 -20.37 11.30
C LEU A 61 -2.44 -21.56 10.58
N ARG A 62 -1.11 -21.65 10.59
CA ARG A 62 -0.40 -22.85 10.12
C ARG A 62 -0.47 -23.98 11.12
N ASN A 63 -0.53 -23.65 12.40
CA ASN A 63 -0.77 -24.58 13.51
C ASN A 63 -1.42 -23.82 14.68
N ALA A 64 -1.85 -24.54 15.72
CA ALA A 64 -2.55 -23.98 16.86
C ALA A 64 -1.66 -23.24 17.88
N ALA A 65 -0.36 -23.06 17.60
CA ALA A 65 0.54 -22.37 18.50
C ALA A 65 0.39 -20.84 18.34
N MET A 66 0.20 -20.15 19.45
CA MET A 66 0.18 -18.67 19.51
C MET A 66 1.60 -18.09 19.32
N ASN A 67 2.06 -18.13 18.06
CA ASN A 67 3.34 -17.58 17.68
C ASN A 67 3.19 -16.94 16.29
N THR A 68 3.49 -15.66 16.17
CA THR A 68 3.37 -14.92 14.90
C THR A 68 4.19 -15.53 13.77
N LYS A 69 5.28 -16.26 14.08
CA LYS A 69 6.06 -17.03 13.09
C LYS A 69 5.25 -18.15 12.41
N ASN A 70 4.14 -18.58 13.01
CA ASN A 70 3.26 -19.61 12.47
C ASN A 70 2.04 -19.03 11.73
N VAL A 71 1.90 -17.73 11.72
CA VAL A 71 0.82 -17.02 11.03
C VAL A 71 1.15 -16.91 9.54
N GLN A 72 0.15 -17.09 8.69
CA GLN A 72 0.33 -16.79 7.27
C GLN A 72 0.41 -15.27 7.06
N ILE A 73 1.23 -14.87 6.08
CA ILE A 73 1.33 -13.46 5.70
C ILE A 73 -0.06 -12.99 5.23
N THR A 74 -0.53 -11.92 5.84
CA THR A 74 -1.67 -11.12 5.38
C THR A 74 -1.17 -9.81 4.81
N LYS A 75 -1.94 -9.24 3.89
CA LYS A 75 -1.60 -7.97 3.24
C LYS A 75 -2.54 -6.89 3.77
N GLU A 76 -1.95 -5.84 4.30
CA GLU A 76 -2.62 -4.64 4.79
C GLU A 76 -2.42 -3.51 3.78
N ALA A 77 -3.45 -2.71 3.53
CA ALA A 77 -3.35 -1.55 2.66
C ALA A 77 -2.31 -0.55 3.21
N ALA A 78 -1.34 -0.17 2.35
CA ALA A 78 -0.28 0.76 2.74
C ALA A 78 -0.70 2.24 2.59
N HIS A 79 -1.75 2.50 1.80
CA HIS A 79 -2.29 3.84 1.54
C HIS A 79 -1.29 4.88 0.98
N CYS A 80 -0.12 4.45 0.55
CA CYS A 80 0.93 5.33 0.03
C CYS A 80 0.94 5.45 -1.51
N LEU A 81 0.63 4.36 -2.23
CA LEU A 81 0.67 4.28 -3.68
C LEU A 81 -0.55 3.53 -4.24
N TYR A 82 -1.14 4.12 -5.28
CA TYR A 82 -2.28 3.54 -6.00
C TYR A 82 -2.11 3.78 -7.49
N ALA A 83 -2.41 2.79 -8.31
CA ALA A 83 -2.43 2.96 -9.75
C ALA A 83 -3.72 2.44 -10.38
N SER A 84 -4.14 3.06 -11.46
CA SER A 84 -5.32 2.67 -12.22
C SER A 84 -5.16 3.01 -13.70
N ARG A 85 -5.89 2.28 -14.55
CA ARG A 85 -6.10 2.72 -15.93
C ARG A 85 -7.06 3.91 -15.95
N LEU A 86 -6.73 4.94 -16.71
CA LEU A 86 -7.62 6.10 -16.86
C LEU A 86 -8.96 5.74 -17.47
N SER A 87 -9.02 4.74 -18.34
CA SER A 87 -10.28 4.25 -18.93
C SER A 87 -11.21 3.66 -17.87
N SER A 88 -10.69 2.92 -16.91
CA SER A 88 -11.47 2.33 -15.81
C SER A 88 -12.06 3.40 -14.87
N ILE A 89 -11.32 4.49 -14.63
CA ILE A 89 -11.82 5.63 -13.85
C ILE A 89 -13.01 6.30 -14.56
N GLY A 90 -12.97 6.38 -15.88
CA GLY A 90 -14.08 6.95 -16.68
C GLY A 90 -15.40 6.22 -16.48
N ASP A 91 -15.35 4.94 -16.15
CA ASP A 91 -16.50 4.08 -15.86
C ASP A 91 -16.93 4.11 -14.39
N GLY A 92 -16.34 5.00 -13.59
CA GLY A 92 -16.65 5.16 -12.16
C GLY A 92 -15.91 4.17 -11.25
N VAL A 93 -15.05 3.34 -11.81
CA VAL A 93 -14.21 2.40 -11.09
C VAL A 93 -12.83 3.02 -10.88
N TRP A 94 -12.45 3.22 -9.63
CA TRP A 94 -11.10 3.64 -9.25
C TRP A 94 -10.31 2.41 -8.79
N MET A 95 -9.21 2.10 -9.46
CA MET A 95 -8.31 0.97 -9.17
C MET A 95 -8.89 -0.44 -9.38
N GLY A 96 -10.11 -0.61 -9.89
CA GLY A 96 -10.73 -1.92 -10.07
C GLY A 96 -11.68 -2.33 -8.93
N ASP A 97 -12.25 -3.52 -9.02
CA ASP A 97 -13.22 -4.04 -8.06
C ASP A 97 -12.52 -4.85 -6.97
N PHE A 98 -12.44 -4.28 -5.75
CA PHE A 98 -11.85 -4.94 -4.58
C PHE A 98 -12.52 -6.25 -4.18
N SER A 99 -13.77 -6.48 -4.59
CA SER A 99 -14.50 -7.72 -4.29
C SER A 99 -14.07 -8.89 -5.18
N LYS A 100 -13.42 -8.61 -6.30
CA LYS A 100 -13.01 -9.63 -7.27
C LYS A 100 -11.53 -9.94 -7.16
N LYS A 101 -11.24 -11.19 -6.85
CA LYS A 101 -9.87 -11.66 -6.78
C LYS A 101 -9.19 -11.55 -8.15
N GLY A 102 -8.05 -10.85 -8.19
CA GLY A 102 -7.19 -10.73 -9.37
C GLY A 102 -7.49 -9.53 -10.27
N GLU A 103 -8.54 -8.74 -10.04
CA GLU A 103 -8.73 -7.48 -10.75
C GLU A 103 -7.78 -6.40 -10.27
N ILE A 104 -7.45 -6.41 -8.97
CA ILE A 104 -6.44 -5.54 -8.38
C ILE A 104 -5.20 -6.35 -8.07
N GLU A 105 -4.08 -5.93 -8.61
CA GLU A 105 -2.77 -6.44 -8.27
C GLU A 105 -2.27 -5.80 -6.97
N LEU A 106 -1.54 -6.56 -6.16
CA LEU A 106 -1.00 -6.08 -4.88
C LEU A 106 0.52 -6.05 -4.94
N TYR A 107 1.10 -4.88 -4.68
CA TYR A 107 2.53 -4.67 -4.63
C TYR A 107 2.99 -4.45 -3.19
N SER A 108 3.87 -5.32 -2.68
CA SER A 108 4.39 -5.20 -1.31
C SER A 108 5.45 -4.11 -1.24
N VAL A 109 5.29 -3.21 -0.26
CA VAL A 109 6.22 -2.11 0.04
C VAL A 109 6.73 -2.24 1.48
N PRO A 110 7.92 -1.68 1.80
CA PRO A 110 8.46 -1.68 3.16
C PRO A 110 7.52 -0.94 4.13
N GLU A 111 7.26 -1.55 5.29
CA GLU A 111 6.37 -0.96 6.30
C GLU A 111 6.90 0.39 6.82
N GLU A 112 8.20 0.51 7.00
CA GLU A 112 8.86 1.73 7.47
C GLU A 112 8.72 2.94 6.53
N GLU A 113 8.37 2.71 5.27
CA GLU A 113 8.12 3.77 4.30
C GLU A 113 6.66 4.21 4.26
N CYS A 114 5.75 3.42 4.85
CA CYS A 114 4.31 3.61 4.75
C CYS A 114 3.71 4.34 5.96
N TYR A 115 4.54 4.96 6.80
CA TYR A 115 4.04 5.67 7.96
C TYR A 115 3.26 6.91 7.53
N ASP A 116 1.96 6.88 7.76
CA ASP A 116 1.03 7.96 7.40
C ASP A 116 0.93 8.98 8.55
N VAL A 117 1.05 10.27 8.21
CA VAL A 117 0.99 11.38 9.17
C VAL A 117 -0.39 12.04 9.09
N ASP A 118 -1.31 11.57 9.92
CA ASP A 118 -2.67 12.12 10.05
C ASP A 118 -2.81 13.13 11.20
N TYR A 119 -1.95 13.01 12.22
CA TYR A 119 -2.05 13.78 13.44
C TYR A 119 -0.74 14.48 13.78
N GLU A 120 -0.83 15.66 14.39
CA GLU A 120 0.33 16.48 14.77
C GLU A 120 1.34 15.72 15.64
N TRP A 121 0.89 14.86 16.56
CA TRP A 121 1.79 14.07 17.42
C TRP A 121 2.62 13.03 16.69
N GLN A 122 2.24 12.64 15.46
CA GLN A 122 2.99 11.70 14.63
C GLN A 122 4.19 12.36 13.95
N PHE A 123 4.09 13.65 13.68
CA PHE A 123 5.12 14.40 12.95
C PHE A 123 6.52 14.29 13.58
N PRO A 124 6.72 14.49 14.92
CA PRO A 124 8.05 14.37 15.52
C PRO A 124 8.67 12.97 15.38
N LEU A 125 7.84 11.92 15.36
CA LEU A 125 8.31 10.55 15.18
C LEU A 125 8.88 10.34 13.78
N VAL A 126 8.11 10.77 12.78
CA VAL A 126 8.50 10.66 11.38
C VAL A 126 9.70 11.56 11.06
N GLU A 127 9.73 12.78 11.62
CA GLU A 127 10.86 13.71 11.48
C GLU A 127 12.16 13.09 12.02
N ALA A 128 12.10 12.44 13.18
CA ALA A 128 13.26 11.77 13.77
C ALA A 128 13.79 10.64 12.87
N VAL A 129 12.89 9.80 12.33
CA VAL A 129 13.26 8.73 11.39
C VAL A 129 13.83 9.32 10.11
N TYR A 130 13.22 10.35 9.55
CA TYR A 130 13.70 11.03 8.35
C TYR A 130 15.10 11.60 8.53
N LYS A 131 15.35 12.30 9.63
CA LYS A 131 16.67 12.87 9.96
C LYS A 131 17.71 11.76 10.08
N GLN A 132 17.39 10.67 10.80
CA GLN A 132 18.30 9.53 10.95
C GLN A 132 18.64 8.89 9.60
N LYS A 133 17.66 8.64 8.74
CA LYS A 133 17.87 8.07 7.40
C LYS A 133 18.77 8.96 6.53
N ASN A 134 18.63 10.27 6.62
CA ASN A 134 19.34 11.22 5.77
C ASN A 134 20.61 11.79 6.40
N ASN A 135 21.06 11.26 7.56
CA ASN A 135 22.21 11.73 8.32
C ASN A 135 22.17 13.25 8.60
N ILE A 136 20.99 13.76 8.91
CA ILE A 136 20.79 15.16 9.29
C ILE A 136 20.95 15.26 10.81
N ASP A 137 21.95 16.01 11.26
CA ASP A 137 22.19 16.23 12.69
C ASP A 137 20.97 16.86 13.38
N VAL A 138 20.66 16.35 14.57
CA VAL A 138 19.55 16.79 15.40
C VAL A 138 19.95 18.02 16.21
#